data_85f7ddcd494c72fd6c8f6c61bd970b4f
#
_entry.id   85f7ddcd494c72fd6c8f6c61bd970b4f
#
_cell.length_a   1.000
_cell.length_b   1.000
_cell.length_c   1.000
_cell.angle_alpha   90.00
_cell.angle_beta   90.00
_cell.angle_gamma   90.00
#
_symmetry.space_group_name_H-M   'P 1'
#
loop_
_entity.id
_entity.type
_entity.pdbx_description
1 polymer ?
#
loop_
_entity_poly.entity_id
_entity_poly.type
_entity_poly.pdbx_seq_one_letter_code
_entity_poly.pdbx_strand_id
1 'polypeptide(L)'
;MRDVLAGHDVNPVDPETGQPIRVFGRPLTREAIEKYLNEHQRTSEYASYIFEAMETGVPFTFGGNVPNTGLITNLPYNCCVEVMCVADRSGVTPTFVGDLPPQLAALNRTNINVVELTIEAALTRKRDSIYQAALLDPHTAAELTIDEIVALCDDLIAAHGDYLPRYH
;
A
#
# COMPACT_ATOMS: atom_id res chain seq x y z
N MET A 1 3.70 28.13 2.31
CA MET A 1 3.90 27.70 3.71
C MET A 1 4.58 28.77 4.58
N ARG A 2 5.67 29.43 4.12
CA ARG A 2 6.28 30.58 4.84
C ARG A 2 5.32 31.75 5.04
N ASP A 3 4.49 32.07 4.04
CA ASP A 3 3.51 33.18 4.09
C ASP A 3 2.32 32.90 5.02
N VAL A 4 2.00 31.65 5.28
CA VAL A 4 0.95 31.24 6.22
C VAL A 4 1.38 31.43 7.69
N LEU A 5 2.69 31.43 7.95
CA LEU A 5 3.25 31.62 9.28
C LEU A 5 3.47 33.10 9.66
N ALA A 6 3.43 33.98 8.66
CA ALA A 6 3.64 35.42 8.86
C ALA A 6 2.36 36.09 9.38
N GLY A 7 1.99 35.87 10.63
CA GLY A 7 0.89 36.58 11.29
C GLY A 7 0.01 35.77 12.24
N HIS A 8 0.26 34.48 12.39
CA HIS A 8 -0.46 33.66 13.35
C HIS A 8 0.46 33.16 14.46
N ASP A 9 -0.05 33.22 15.69
CA ASP A 9 0.62 32.61 16.84
C ASP A 9 0.57 31.07 16.66
N VAL A 10 1.67 30.50 16.19
CA VAL A 10 1.74 29.10 15.78
C VAL A 10 2.25 28.23 16.92
N ASN A 11 1.50 28.20 18.00
CA ASN A 11 1.52 27.11 18.94
C ASN A 11 0.15 26.40 18.85
N PRO A 12 -0.04 25.53 17.82
CA PRO A 12 -1.34 24.92 17.62
C PRO A 12 -1.68 24.06 18.83
N VAL A 13 -2.79 24.40 19.43
CA VAL A 13 -3.40 23.62 20.51
C VAL A 13 -4.58 22.85 19.93
N ASP A 14 -4.77 21.65 20.42
CA ASP A 14 -5.96 20.87 20.16
C ASP A 14 -7.19 21.62 20.69
N PRO A 15 -8.19 21.92 19.85
CA PRO A 15 -9.34 22.73 20.23
C PRO A 15 -10.24 22.08 21.28
N GLU A 16 -10.18 20.75 21.43
CA GLU A 16 -11.02 20.01 22.39
C GLU A 16 -10.33 19.88 23.76
N THR A 17 -9.02 19.70 23.77
CA THR A 17 -8.25 19.42 24.99
C THR A 17 -7.45 20.61 25.50
N GLY A 18 -7.25 21.65 24.67
CA GLY A 18 -6.38 22.80 25.00
C GLY A 18 -4.90 22.45 25.11
N GLN A 19 -4.50 21.22 24.80
CA GLN A 19 -3.12 20.76 24.91
C GLN A 19 -2.35 21.05 23.60
N PRO A 20 -1.01 21.28 23.69
CA PRO A 20 -0.20 21.47 22.50
C PRO A 20 -0.28 20.25 21.57
N ILE A 21 -0.56 20.49 20.28
CA ILE A 21 -0.51 19.43 19.26
C ILE A 21 0.91 18.86 19.22
N ARG A 22 1.01 17.53 19.24
CA ARG A 22 2.28 16.80 19.18
C ARG A 22 2.40 16.05 17.88
N VAL A 23 3.56 16.15 17.24
CA VAL A 23 3.93 15.34 16.09
C VAL A 23 5.07 14.43 16.49
N PHE A 24 4.89 13.12 16.35
CA PHE A 24 5.83 12.10 16.84
C PHE A 24 6.23 12.29 18.30
N GLY A 25 5.25 12.65 19.17
CA GLY A 25 5.48 12.84 20.61
C GLY A 25 6.12 14.16 21.01
N ARG A 26 6.50 15.04 20.07
CA ARG A 26 7.10 16.36 20.32
C ARG A 26 6.08 17.47 20.10
N PRO A 27 6.09 18.54 20.95
CA PRO A 27 5.22 19.69 20.73
C PRO A 27 5.52 20.33 19.37
N LEU A 28 4.47 20.66 18.63
CA LEU A 28 4.58 21.42 17.39
C LEU A 28 4.68 22.91 17.74
N THR A 29 5.91 23.40 17.93
CA THR A 29 6.18 24.83 18.20
C THR A 29 6.61 25.55 16.93
N ARG A 30 6.48 26.87 16.92
CA ARG A 30 6.97 27.71 15.81
C ARG A 30 8.46 27.48 15.55
N GLU A 31 9.28 27.43 16.59
CA GLU A 31 10.71 27.19 16.47
C GLU A 31 11.00 25.79 15.88
N ALA A 32 10.24 24.76 16.28
CA ALA A 32 10.38 23.41 15.72
C ALA A 32 10.02 23.39 14.24
N ILE A 33 8.96 24.12 13.83
CA ILE A 33 8.57 24.25 12.42
C ILE A 33 9.63 25.03 11.62
N GLU A 34 10.09 26.17 12.13
CA GLU A 34 11.12 26.98 11.47
C GLU A 34 12.45 26.21 11.33
N LYS A 35 12.86 25.50 12.38
CA LYS A 35 14.03 24.61 12.35
C LYS A 35 13.86 23.52 11.28
N TYR A 36 12.73 22.83 11.27
CA TYR A 36 12.44 21.80 10.28
C TYR A 36 12.49 22.35 8.84
N LEU A 37 11.88 23.51 8.59
CA LEU A 37 11.87 24.14 7.26
C LEU A 37 13.26 24.59 6.81
N ASN A 38 14.12 25.03 7.74
CA ASN A 38 15.47 25.52 7.43
C ASN A 38 16.50 24.39 7.30
N GLU A 39 16.33 23.31 8.06
CA GLU A 39 17.23 22.16 8.11
C GLU A 39 16.69 20.97 7.30
N HIS A 40 15.52 21.13 6.66
CA HIS A 40 14.87 20.04 5.93
C HIS A 40 15.78 19.56 4.80
N GLN A 41 16.14 18.28 4.89
CA GLN A 41 16.80 17.56 3.81
C GLN A 41 15.81 16.60 3.16
N ARG A 42 15.89 16.51 1.85
CA ARG A 42 15.07 15.56 1.09
C ARG A 42 15.39 14.14 1.55
N THR A 43 14.36 13.41 1.94
CA THR A 43 14.49 12.02 2.40
C THR A 43 14.62 11.06 1.20
N SER A 44 14.81 9.78 1.48
CA SER A 44 14.77 8.71 0.46
C SER A 44 13.35 8.42 -0.05
N GLU A 45 12.32 9.03 0.53
CA GLU A 45 10.93 8.92 0.07
C GLU A 45 10.77 9.51 -1.34
N TYR A 46 10.44 8.64 -2.29
CA TYR A 46 10.54 8.97 -3.71
C TYR A 46 9.33 9.72 -4.30
N ALA A 47 8.24 9.90 -3.56
CA ALA A 47 7.09 10.65 -4.06
C ALA A 47 7.45 12.07 -4.53
N SER A 48 8.32 12.76 -3.79
CA SER A 48 8.77 14.10 -4.14
C SER A 48 9.61 14.13 -5.43
N TYR A 49 10.33 13.05 -5.73
CA TYR A 49 11.11 12.92 -6.97
C TYR A 49 10.20 12.64 -8.16
N ILE A 50 9.12 11.88 -7.96
CA ILE A 50 8.09 11.67 -8.99
C ILE A 50 7.44 13.00 -9.38
N PHE A 51 6.99 13.80 -8.39
CA PHE A 51 6.41 15.11 -8.66
C PHE A 51 7.39 16.04 -9.39
N GLU A 52 8.65 16.08 -8.96
CA GLU A 52 9.67 16.88 -9.64
C GLU A 52 9.87 16.44 -11.09
N ALA A 53 9.93 15.12 -11.34
CA ALA A 53 10.09 14.59 -12.69
C ALA A 53 8.90 14.97 -13.59
N MET A 54 7.67 14.91 -13.07
CA MET A 54 6.48 15.30 -13.80
C MET A 54 6.43 16.80 -14.11
N GLU A 55 6.91 17.65 -13.20
CA GLU A 55 6.96 19.11 -13.39
C GLU A 55 8.10 19.55 -14.30
N THR A 56 9.31 19.02 -14.09
CA THR A 56 10.51 19.44 -14.82
C THR A 56 10.67 18.73 -16.16
N GLY A 57 10.14 17.52 -16.28
CA GLY A 57 10.38 16.62 -17.41
C GLY A 57 11.70 15.87 -17.36
N VAL A 58 12.46 16.00 -16.27
CA VAL A 58 13.67 15.21 -16.06
C VAL A 58 13.28 13.82 -15.55
N PRO A 59 13.58 12.74 -16.30
CA PRO A 59 13.10 11.41 -15.94
C PRO A 59 13.65 10.93 -14.59
N PHE A 60 12.77 10.31 -13.79
CA PHE A 60 13.11 9.64 -12.55
C PHE A 60 12.60 8.19 -12.59
N THR A 61 13.41 7.24 -12.12
CA THR A 61 13.05 5.82 -12.11
C THR A 61 12.83 5.33 -10.68
N PHE A 62 11.79 4.49 -10.49
CA PHE A 62 11.42 3.93 -9.19
C PHE A 62 10.69 2.60 -9.36
N GLY A 63 10.63 1.78 -8.28
CA GLY A 63 9.78 0.60 -8.24
C GLY A 63 8.32 1.04 -8.01
N GLY A 64 7.41 0.63 -8.90
CA GLY A 64 6.00 1.01 -8.81
C GLY A 64 5.07 -0.19 -8.91
N ASN A 65 4.02 -0.18 -8.08
CA ASN A 65 2.95 -1.16 -8.13
C ASN A 65 1.93 -0.76 -9.20
N VAL A 66 1.80 -1.61 -10.21
CA VAL A 66 0.95 -1.35 -11.38
C VAL A 66 0.18 -2.61 -11.80
N PRO A 67 -0.95 -2.47 -12.52
CA PRO A 67 -1.59 -3.62 -13.15
C PRO A 67 -0.66 -4.28 -14.18
N ASN A 68 -0.57 -5.61 -14.13
CA ASN A 68 0.17 -6.39 -15.12
C ASN A 68 -0.58 -6.40 -16.45
N THR A 69 -0.30 -5.47 -17.31
CA THR A 69 -0.84 -5.42 -18.68
C THR A 69 0.03 -6.17 -19.70
N GLY A 70 0.69 -7.25 -19.26
CA GLY A 70 1.66 -8.00 -20.02
C GLY A 70 3.10 -7.57 -19.78
N LEU A 71 3.35 -6.81 -18.72
CA LEU A 71 4.70 -6.37 -18.32
C LEU A 71 5.56 -7.55 -17.89
N ILE A 72 4.98 -8.45 -17.09
CA ILE A 72 5.53 -9.75 -16.72
C ILE A 72 4.66 -10.80 -17.43
N THR A 73 5.21 -11.43 -18.45
CA THR A 73 4.44 -12.21 -19.43
C THR A 73 3.92 -13.54 -18.90
N ASN A 74 4.57 -14.12 -17.91
CA ASN A 74 4.19 -15.40 -17.28
C ASN A 74 3.50 -15.23 -15.91
N LEU A 75 3.00 -14.03 -15.59
CA LEU A 75 2.08 -13.77 -14.49
C LEU A 75 0.68 -13.39 -15.03
N PRO A 76 -0.39 -13.54 -14.22
CA PRO A 76 -1.74 -13.22 -14.66
C PRO A 76 -1.88 -11.78 -15.15
N TYR A 77 -2.69 -11.61 -16.20
CA TYR A 77 -3.09 -10.28 -16.64
C TYR A 77 -3.95 -9.60 -15.59
N ASN A 78 -3.72 -8.31 -15.34
CA ASN A 78 -4.38 -7.48 -14.32
C ASN A 78 -4.02 -7.79 -12.85
N CYS A 79 -3.16 -8.77 -12.54
CA CYS A 79 -2.64 -8.84 -11.18
C CYS A 79 -1.77 -7.59 -10.88
N CYS A 80 -1.60 -7.26 -9.61
CA CYS A 80 -0.67 -6.21 -9.21
C CYS A 80 0.75 -6.74 -9.26
N VAL A 81 1.64 -6.01 -9.96
CA VAL A 81 3.08 -6.31 -10.03
C VAL A 81 3.89 -5.08 -9.70
N GLU A 82 5.04 -5.27 -9.06
CA GLU A 82 6.02 -4.23 -8.88
C GLU A 82 7.06 -4.32 -9.99
N VAL A 83 7.16 -3.27 -10.80
CA VAL A 83 8.15 -3.16 -11.87
C VAL A 83 8.83 -1.80 -11.82
N MET A 84 9.98 -1.68 -12.49
CA MET A 84 10.57 -0.37 -12.68
C MET A 84 9.63 0.51 -13.50
N CYS A 85 9.41 1.73 -13.00
CA CYS A 85 8.63 2.76 -13.66
C CYS A 85 9.51 3.97 -13.95
N VAL A 86 9.18 4.70 -15.00
CA VAL A 86 9.77 5.99 -15.35
C VAL A 86 8.71 7.06 -15.16
N ALA A 87 9.00 8.06 -14.34
CA ALA A 87 8.20 9.28 -14.22
C ALA A 87 8.85 10.39 -15.03
N ASP A 88 8.06 11.09 -15.83
CA ASP A 88 8.46 12.30 -16.55
C ASP A 88 7.22 13.19 -16.79
N ARG A 89 7.34 14.20 -17.66
CA ARG A 89 6.22 15.12 -17.96
C ARG A 89 4.99 14.44 -18.53
N SER A 90 5.13 13.24 -19.13
CA SER A 90 4.00 12.47 -19.66
C SER A 90 3.27 11.64 -18.61
N GLY A 91 3.79 11.60 -17.38
CA GLY A 91 3.26 10.82 -16.27
C GLY A 91 4.17 9.68 -15.87
N VAL A 92 3.57 8.56 -15.40
CA VAL A 92 4.30 7.36 -14.97
C VAL A 92 4.11 6.25 -16.00
N THR A 93 5.23 5.75 -16.51
CA THR A 93 5.25 4.66 -17.50
C THR A 93 5.96 3.44 -16.91
N PRO A 94 5.28 2.30 -16.74
CA PRO A 94 5.91 1.06 -16.31
C PRO A 94 6.77 0.46 -17.43
N THR A 95 7.85 -0.23 -17.06
CA THR A 95 8.74 -0.88 -18.02
C THR A 95 8.37 -2.35 -18.20
N PHE A 96 8.62 -2.86 -19.40
CA PHE A 96 8.46 -4.27 -19.75
C PHE A 96 9.57 -5.12 -19.13
N VAL A 97 9.20 -6.25 -18.53
CA VAL A 97 10.13 -7.19 -17.86
C VAL A 97 10.32 -8.47 -18.66
N GLY A 98 9.23 -9.00 -19.25
CA GLY A 98 9.22 -10.32 -19.90
C GLY A 98 8.94 -11.46 -18.92
N ASP A 99 9.43 -12.66 -19.21
CA ASP A 99 9.22 -13.82 -18.36
C ASP A 99 10.13 -13.82 -17.13
N LEU A 100 9.55 -14.05 -15.96
CA LEU A 100 10.31 -14.41 -14.77
C LEU A 100 10.83 -15.85 -14.88
N PRO A 101 11.95 -16.18 -14.21
CA PRO A 101 12.35 -17.57 -14.01
C PRO A 101 11.19 -18.38 -13.41
N PRO A 102 10.95 -19.63 -13.87
CA PRO A 102 9.74 -20.40 -13.50
C PRO A 102 9.51 -20.54 -12.00
N GLN A 103 10.56 -20.72 -11.21
CA GLN A 103 10.48 -20.82 -9.76
C GLN A 103 10.04 -19.52 -9.08
N LEU A 104 10.44 -18.36 -9.64
CA LEU A 104 10.04 -17.05 -9.14
C LEU A 104 8.60 -16.73 -9.56
N ALA A 105 8.22 -17.06 -10.78
CA ALA A 105 6.83 -16.93 -11.23
C ALA A 105 5.89 -17.78 -10.37
N ALA A 106 6.28 -19.02 -10.02
CA ALA A 106 5.50 -19.89 -9.15
C ALA A 106 5.31 -19.29 -7.74
N LEU A 107 6.36 -18.75 -7.12
CA LEU A 107 6.28 -18.08 -5.83
C LEU A 107 5.36 -16.85 -5.88
N ASN A 108 5.52 -16.00 -6.88
CA ASN A 108 4.64 -14.84 -7.07
C ASN A 108 3.19 -15.29 -7.28
N ARG A 109 2.95 -16.32 -8.13
CA ARG A 109 1.61 -16.81 -8.40
C ARG A 109 0.91 -17.32 -7.15
N THR A 110 1.62 -17.95 -6.23
CA THR A 110 1.06 -18.40 -4.94
C THR A 110 0.42 -17.25 -4.17
N ASN A 111 1.13 -16.13 -4.03
CA ASN A 111 0.59 -14.96 -3.34
C ASN A 111 -0.50 -14.23 -4.15
N ILE A 112 -0.35 -14.16 -5.46
CA ILE A 112 -1.36 -13.57 -6.35
C ILE A 112 -2.71 -14.30 -6.21
N ASN A 113 -2.73 -15.63 -6.11
CA ASN A 113 -3.95 -16.41 -5.93
C ASN A 113 -4.70 -15.99 -4.65
N VAL A 114 -4.00 -15.79 -3.54
CA VAL A 114 -4.58 -15.36 -2.27
C VAL A 114 -5.19 -13.96 -2.40
N VAL A 115 -4.46 -13.04 -3.03
CA VAL A 115 -4.93 -11.66 -3.25
C VAL A 115 -6.15 -11.63 -4.15
N GLU A 116 -6.14 -12.36 -5.28
CA GLU A 116 -7.28 -12.44 -6.22
C GLU A 116 -8.53 -12.96 -5.53
N LEU A 117 -8.43 -14.05 -4.76
CA LEU A 117 -9.56 -14.62 -4.01
C LEU A 117 -10.07 -13.70 -2.90
N THR A 118 -9.16 -13.00 -2.21
CA THR A 118 -9.53 -12.01 -1.21
C THR A 118 -10.31 -10.85 -1.83
N ILE A 119 -9.87 -10.36 -3.00
CA ILE A 119 -10.57 -9.32 -3.75
C ILE A 119 -11.93 -9.85 -4.24
N GLU A 120 -11.99 -11.08 -4.77
CA GLU A 120 -13.24 -11.69 -5.18
C GLU A 120 -14.21 -11.78 -4.00
N ALA A 121 -13.78 -12.28 -2.85
CA ALA A 121 -14.59 -12.32 -1.64
C ALA A 121 -15.14 -10.94 -1.27
N ALA A 122 -14.30 -9.91 -1.27
CA ALA A 122 -14.69 -8.55 -0.91
C ALA A 122 -15.74 -7.96 -1.87
N LEU A 123 -15.57 -8.19 -3.18
CA LEU A 123 -16.42 -7.60 -4.21
C LEU A 123 -17.74 -8.39 -4.41
N THR A 124 -17.66 -9.72 -4.38
CA THR A 124 -18.82 -10.58 -4.68
C THR A 124 -19.58 -11.02 -3.45
N ARG A 125 -19.01 -10.88 -2.25
CA ARG A 125 -19.57 -11.36 -0.97
C ARG A 125 -19.73 -12.87 -0.90
N LYS A 126 -19.02 -13.63 -1.74
CA LYS A 126 -19.00 -15.10 -1.68
C LYS A 126 -18.14 -15.55 -0.50
N ARG A 127 -18.77 -16.30 0.40
CA ARG A 127 -18.08 -16.84 1.59
C ARG A 127 -17.02 -17.87 1.21
N ASP A 128 -17.28 -18.70 0.21
CA ASP A 128 -16.34 -19.72 -0.26
C ASP A 128 -14.99 -19.14 -0.68
N SER A 129 -14.95 -17.93 -1.25
CA SER A 129 -13.71 -17.28 -1.66
C SER A 129 -12.82 -16.91 -0.46
N ILE A 130 -13.40 -16.68 0.74
CA ILE A 130 -12.63 -16.46 1.98
C ILE A 130 -11.87 -17.73 2.36
N TYR A 131 -12.59 -18.88 2.39
CA TYR A 131 -11.97 -20.17 2.74
C TYR A 131 -10.91 -20.56 1.71
N GLN A 132 -11.21 -20.38 0.42
CA GLN A 132 -10.26 -20.68 -0.65
C GLN A 132 -8.99 -19.82 -0.57
N ALA A 133 -9.12 -18.53 -0.24
CA ALA A 133 -7.97 -17.66 -0.02
C ALA A 133 -7.10 -18.16 1.15
N ALA A 134 -7.72 -18.49 2.28
CA ALA A 134 -7.02 -19.00 3.45
C ALA A 134 -6.37 -20.37 3.21
N LEU A 135 -7.03 -21.26 2.46
CA LEU A 135 -6.51 -22.58 2.10
C LEU A 135 -5.30 -22.52 1.15
N LEU A 136 -5.24 -21.48 0.30
CA LEU A 136 -4.15 -21.27 -0.65
C LEU A 136 -3.03 -20.37 -0.10
N ASP A 137 -3.22 -19.77 1.07
CA ASP A 137 -2.15 -19.02 1.73
C ASP A 137 -1.02 -19.97 2.14
N PRO A 138 0.23 -19.74 1.67
CA PRO A 138 1.32 -20.69 1.87
C PRO A 138 1.72 -20.84 3.35
N HIS A 139 1.55 -19.79 4.16
CA HIS A 139 1.85 -19.89 5.59
C HIS A 139 0.75 -20.64 6.32
N THR A 140 -0.50 -20.27 6.12
CA THR A 140 -1.65 -20.94 6.74
C THR A 140 -1.69 -22.43 6.41
N ALA A 141 -1.48 -22.77 5.12
CA ALA A 141 -1.47 -24.16 4.66
C ALA A 141 -0.26 -25.00 5.19
N ALA A 142 0.84 -24.34 5.58
CA ALA A 142 1.98 -25.02 6.17
C ALA A 142 1.82 -25.32 7.67
N GLU A 143 1.01 -24.51 8.38
CA GLU A 143 0.88 -24.57 9.84
C GLU A 143 -0.39 -25.29 10.32
N LEU A 144 -1.47 -25.27 9.52
CA LEU A 144 -2.80 -25.74 9.91
C LEU A 144 -3.33 -26.81 8.96
N THR A 145 -4.17 -27.71 9.50
CA THR A 145 -4.98 -28.63 8.70
C THR A 145 -6.14 -27.90 8.02
N ILE A 146 -6.72 -28.53 7.01
CA ILE A 146 -7.87 -27.96 6.28
C ILE A 146 -9.03 -27.62 7.25
N ASP A 147 -9.34 -28.51 8.19
CA ASP A 147 -10.44 -28.30 9.14
C ASP A 147 -10.12 -27.12 10.09
N GLU A 148 -8.87 -26.97 10.52
CA GLU A 148 -8.45 -25.85 11.35
C GLU A 148 -8.48 -24.52 10.60
N ILE A 149 -8.14 -24.51 9.31
CA ILE A 149 -8.25 -23.30 8.46
C ILE A 149 -9.71 -22.86 8.31
N VAL A 150 -10.61 -23.81 8.09
CA VAL A 150 -12.06 -23.51 8.01
C VAL A 150 -12.56 -22.98 9.35
N ALA A 151 -12.21 -23.62 10.47
CA ALA A 151 -12.57 -23.16 11.80
C ALA A 151 -12.02 -21.75 12.11
N LEU A 152 -10.76 -21.48 11.75
CA LEU A 152 -10.15 -20.15 11.87
C LEU A 152 -10.95 -19.06 11.13
N CYS A 153 -11.35 -19.34 9.90
CA CYS A 153 -12.17 -18.40 9.12
C CYS A 153 -13.53 -18.16 9.78
N ASP A 154 -14.19 -19.21 10.25
CA ASP A 154 -15.49 -19.12 10.93
C ASP A 154 -15.40 -18.30 12.22
N ASP A 155 -14.40 -18.55 13.04
CA ASP A 155 -14.17 -17.86 14.30
C ASP A 155 -13.88 -16.37 14.06
N LEU A 156 -13.05 -16.04 13.05
CA LEU A 156 -12.75 -14.66 12.70
C LEU A 156 -13.97 -13.93 12.13
N ILE A 157 -14.77 -14.55 11.27
CA ILE A 157 -16.01 -13.97 10.75
C ILE A 157 -16.98 -13.69 11.89
N ALA A 158 -17.13 -14.63 12.83
CA ALA A 158 -18.00 -14.46 13.99
C ALA A 158 -17.50 -13.35 14.92
N ALA A 159 -16.19 -13.27 15.17
CA ALA A 159 -15.57 -12.27 16.04
C ALA A 159 -15.68 -10.85 15.47
N HIS A 160 -15.58 -10.69 14.17
CA HIS A 160 -15.71 -9.38 13.51
C HIS A 160 -17.17 -8.89 13.47
N GLY A 161 -18.15 -9.80 13.44
CA GLY A 161 -19.58 -9.45 13.51
C GLY A 161 -19.99 -8.36 12.52
N ASP A 162 -20.55 -7.27 13.02
CA ASP A 162 -21.07 -6.17 12.19
C ASP A 162 -19.99 -5.33 11.49
N TYR A 163 -18.70 -5.51 11.81
CA TYR A 163 -17.60 -4.87 11.05
C TYR A 163 -17.43 -5.48 9.66
N LEU A 164 -17.87 -6.73 9.47
CA LEU A 164 -17.87 -7.37 8.17
C LEU A 164 -19.26 -7.28 7.52
N PRO A 165 -19.30 -7.09 6.20
CA PRO A 165 -20.54 -7.24 5.46
C PRO A 165 -21.01 -8.70 5.53
N ARG A 166 -22.29 -8.93 5.29
CA ARG A 166 -22.82 -10.30 5.18
C ARG A 166 -22.30 -10.97 3.92
N TYR A 167 -21.70 -12.13 4.10
CA TYR A 167 -21.27 -13.05 3.03
C TYR A 167 -22.31 -14.16 2.84
N HIS A 168 -22.44 -14.67 1.63
CA HIS A 168 -23.37 -15.74 1.25
C HIS A 168 -22.64 -16.89 0.54
#